data_5655c7497938707615092c3a68141d76
#
_entry.id   5655c7497938707615092c3a68141d76
#
_cell.length_a   1.000
_cell.length_b   1.000
_cell.length_c   1.000
_cell.angle_alpha   90.00
_cell.angle_beta   90.00
_cell.angle_gamma   90.00
#
_symmetry.space_group_name_H-M   'P 1'
#
loop_
_entity.id
_entity.type
_entity.pdbx_description
1 polymer ?
#
loop_
_entity_poly.entity_id
_entity_poly.type
_entity_poly.pdbx_seq_one_letter_code
_entity_poly.pdbx_strand_id
1 'polypeptide(L)'
;STQGVSSAASDLYKRQIREAVLNALIHRDYSIYTEGTPVQIDFFSDRLEIHSPGSLYGRMSVEDLGFAHPDARNPVLAVMTGSLTDAEHRYSGIPTMRRAMQGAGLPAPVFINRQNEFVVVLYNHPAETESPVITSHTADKTAALLQFCRTSRTRKEIADFLGIGTVYHA
;
A
#
# COMPACT_ATOMS: atom_id res chain seq x y z
N SER A 1 -20.02 -20.16 11.51
CA SER A 1 -18.96 -20.40 12.52
C SER A 1 -17.80 -19.47 12.23
N THR A 2 -17.70 -18.39 12.98
CA THR A 2 -16.56 -17.46 13.01
C THR A 2 -15.35 -18.23 13.54
N GLN A 3 -14.43 -18.59 12.66
CA GLN A 3 -13.10 -19.07 13.08
C GLN A 3 -12.37 -17.86 13.67
N GLY A 4 -12.18 -17.92 14.99
CA GLY A 4 -11.37 -16.94 15.70
C GLY A 4 -9.96 -16.96 15.13
N VAL A 5 -9.52 -15.84 14.58
CA VAL A 5 -8.11 -15.60 14.28
C VAL A 5 -7.34 -15.85 15.58
N SER A 6 -6.36 -16.76 15.55
CA SER A 6 -5.54 -17.08 16.71
C SER A 6 -5.00 -15.78 17.32
N SER A 7 -5.01 -15.66 18.65
CA SER A 7 -4.49 -14.44 19.32
C SER A 7 -3.04 -14.12 18.89
N ALA A 8 -2.24 -15.15 18.63
CA ALA A 8 -0.88 -14.99 18.12
C ALA A 8 -0.82 -14.33 16.73
N ALA A 9 -1.75 -14.68 15.81
CA ALA A 9 -1.81 -14.06 14.48
C ALA A 9 -2.27 -12.59 14.59
N SER A 10 -3.21 -12.29 15.49
CA SER A 10 -3.64 -10.92 15.77
C SER A 10 -2.50 -10.06 16.33
N ASP A 11 -1.72 -10.60 17.27
CA ASP A 11 -0.60 -9.87 17.87
C ASP A 11 0.55 -9.69 16.88
N LEU A 12 0.78 -10.67 16.01
CA LEU A 12 1.75 -10.57 14.95
C LEU A 12 1.36 -9.45 13.97
N TYR A 13 0.10 -9.40 13.54
CA TYR A 13 -0.42 -8.38 12.64
C TYR A 13 -0.29 -6.96 13.26
N LYS A 14 -0.62 -6.81 14.54
CA LYS A 14 -0.43 -5.52 15.26
C LYS A 14 1.01 -5.05 15.25
N ARG A 15 1.98 -5.96 15.41
CA ARG A 15 3.40 -5.63 15.32
C ARG A 15 3.77 -5.11 13.94
N GLN A 16 3.22 -5.71 12.87
CA GLN A 16 3.49 -5.26 11.50
C GLN A 16 2.91 -3.87 11.23
N ILE A 17 1.70 -3.59 11.72
CA ILE A 17 1.11 -2.24 11.64
C ILE A 17 2.01 -1.23 12.36
N ARG A 18 2.46 -1.54 13.58
CA ARG A 18 3.36 -0.67 14.34
C ARG A 18 4.64 -0.37 13.59
N GLU A 19 5.28 -1.39 13.02
CA GLU A 19 6.50 -1.26 12.22
C GLU A 19 6.26 -0.39 10.97
N ALA A 20 5.17 -0.63 10.25
CA ALA A 20 4.82 0.14 9.08
C ALA A 20 4.54 1.63 9.40
N VAL A 21 3.87 1.91 10.52
CA VAL A 21 3.61 3.27 11.00
C VAL A 21 4.92 3.96 11.40
N LEU A 22 5.81 3.27 12.12
CA LEU A 22 7.12 3.82 12.50
C LEU A 22 7.95 4.16 11.25
N ASN A 23 7.99 3.25 10.28
CA ASN A 23 8.67 3.49 9.01
C ASN A 23 8.07 4.68 8.25
N ALA A 24 6.73 4.80 8.22
CA ALA A 24 6.05 5.92 7.61
C ALA A 24 6.45 7.25 8.27
N LEU A 25 6.57 7.30 9.59
CA LEU A 25 6.99 8.50 10.33
C LEU A 25 8.48 8.81 10.13
N ILE A 26 9.36 7.80 10.18
CA ILE A 26 10.81 7.98 10.02
C ILE A 26 11.16 8.48 8.61
N HIS A 27 10.48 7.94 7.60
CA HIS A 27 10.79 8.23 6.19
C HIS A 27 9.89 9.29 5.56
N ARG A 28 8.93 9.85 6.33
CA ARG A 28 8.06 10.94 5.87
C ARG A 28 8.89 12.12 5.38
N ASP A 29 8.41 12.76 4.33
CA ASP A 29 8.91 14.06 3.94
C ASP A 29 8.36 15.14 4.90
N TYR A 30 9.27 15.82 5.63
CA TYR A 30 8.95 16.91 6.55
C TYR A 30 9.30 18.28 5.95
N SER A 31 9.47 18.36 4.63
CA SER A 31 9.72 19.62 3.95
C SER A 31 8.48 20.52 3.95
N ILE A 32 8.69 21.78 3.64
CA ILE A 32 7.62 22.78 3.51
C ILE A 32 6.54 22.37 2.51
N TYR A 33 6.87 21.53 1.52
CA TYR A 33 5.94 21.09 0.48
C TYR A 33 4.93 20.05 0.97
N THR A 34 5.19 19.43 2.10
CA THR A 34 4.31 18.42 2.72
C THR A 34 3.79 18.87 4.09
N GLU A 35 4.06 20.15 4.44
CA GLU A 35 3.50 20.77 5.64
C GLU A 35 1.98 20.72 5.58
N GLY A 36 1.36 20.27 6.67
CA GLY A 36 -0.10 20.08 6.72
C GLY A 36 -0.63 18.79 6.12
N THR A 37 0.19 17.98 5.43
CA THR A 37 -0.22 16.65 4.95
C THR A 37 0.17 15.58 5.97
N PRO A 38 -0.76 14.99 6.74
CA PRO A 38 -0.42 13.99 7.75
C PRO A 38 -0.05 12.64 7.13
N VAL A 39 0.56 11.76 7.92
CA VAL A 39 0.50 10.32 7.64
C VAL A 39 -0.94 9.87 7.86
N GLN A 40 -1.52 9.23 6.85
CA GLN A 40 -2.90 8.75 6.87
C GLN A 40 -2.93 7.24 6.99
N ILE A 41 -3.88 6.71 7.75
CA ILE A 41 -4.09 5.27 7.90
C ILE A 41 -5.54 4.98 7.57
N ASP A 42 -5.76 4.22 6.50
CA ASP A 42 -7.07 3.83 6.03
C ASP A 42 -7.34 2.36 6.35
N PHE A 43 -8.46 2.11 7.02
CA PHE A 43 -8.92 0.78 7.39
C PHE A 43 -10.01 0.33 6.43
N PHE A 44 -9.73 -0.76 5.72
CA PHE A 44 -10.70 -1.47 4.88
C PHE A 44 -11.07 -2.81 5.53
N SER A 45 -12.08 -3.47 5.02
CA SER A 45 -12.52 -4.79 5.52
C SER A 45 -11.47 -5.87 5.31
N ASP A 46 -10.66 -5.76 4.24
CA ASP A 46 -9.70 -6.76 3.77
C ASP A 46 -8.24 -6.33 3.96
N ARG A 47 -7.96 -5.05 4.22
CA ARG A 47 -6.60 -4.51 4.30
C ARG A 47 -6.52 -3.23 5.10
N LEU A 48 -5.31 -2.82 5.38
CA LEU A 48 -4.95 -1.53 5.94
C LEU A 48 -3.96 -0.86 4.99
N GLU A 49 -4.17 0.42 4.71
CA GLU A 49 -3.25 1.23 3.91
C GLU A 49 -2.65 2.34 4.76
N ILE A 50 -1.33 2.52 4.66
CA ILE A 50 -0.60 3.58 5.36
C ILE A 50 0.03 4.46 4.30
N HIS A 51 -0.41 5.70 4.25
CA HIS A 51 0.00 6.72 3.31
C HIS A 51 0.98 7.68 3.98
N SER A 52 2.19 7.79 3.46
CA SER A 52 3.21 8.68 3.97
C SER A 52 3.58 9.72 2.91
N PRO A 53 3.55 11.03 3.23
CA PRO A 53 3.98 12.07 2.31
C PRO A 53 5.45 11.92 1.91
N GLY A 54 5.72 12.04 0.62
CA GLY A 54 7.02 11.88 0.00
C GLY A 54 7.25 10.51 -0.63
N SER A 55 7.92 10.48 -1.77
CA SER A 55 8.36 9.26 -2.44
C SER A 55 9.50 8.58 -1.67
N LEU A 56 9.98 7.41 -2.12
CA LEU A 56 11.21 6.81 -1.62
C LEU A 56 12.38 7.80 -1.73
N TYR A 57 13.22 7.81 -0.69
CA TYR A 57 14.32 8.76 -0.58
C TYR A 57 15.60 8.20 -1.21
N GLY A 58 16.37 9.10 -1.81
CA GLY A 58 17.65 8.75 -2.42
C GLY A 58 17.48 7.97 -3.72
N ARG A 59 18.31 6.94 -3.90
CA ARG A 59 18.34 6.09 -5.12
C ARG A 59 17.57 4.78 -4.95
N MET A 60 16.80 4.64 -3.88
CA MET A 60 16.06 3.41 -3.61
C MET A 60 14.87 3.23 -4.55
N SER A 61 14.71 2.02 -5.04
CA SER A 61 13.50 1.54 -5.71
C SER A 61 12.67 0.66 -4.78
N VAL A 62 11.44 0.34 -5.17
CA VAL A 62 10.57 -0.57 -4.39
C VAL A 62 11.18 -1.98 -4.31
N GLU A 63 11.92 -2.38 -5.35
CA GLU A 63 12.59 -3.67 -5.47
C GLU A 63 13.75 -3.81 -4.48
N ASP A 64 14.41 -2.68 -4.15
CA ASP A 64 15.54 -2.64 -3.21
C ASP A 64 15.10 -2.73 -1.74
N LEU A 65 13.80 -2.55 -1.48
CA LEU A 65 13.28 -2.52 -0.11
C LEU A 65 13.52 -3.83 0.63
N GLY A 66 14.32 -3.73 1.67
CA GLY A 66 14.70 -4.87 2.52
C GLY A 66 15.94 -5.63 2.06
N PHE A 67 16.57 -5.23 0.96
CA PHE A 67 17.81 -5.82 0.44
C PHE A 67 19.00 -4.84 0.50
N ALA A 68 18.76 -3.58 0.21
CA ALA A 68 19.76 -2.53 0.27
C ALA A 68 19.72 -1.79 1.62
N HIS A 69 20.84 -1.18 1.99
CA HIS A 69 20.86 -0.24 3.11
C HIS A 69 20.04 1.00 2.74
N PRO A 70 19.00 1.32 3.52
CA PRO A 70 18.16 2.46 3.21
C PRO A 70 18.90 3.77 3.47
N ASP A 71 18.82 4.69 2.53
CA ASP A 71 19.10 6.09 2.79
C ASP A 71 18.01 6.63 3.74
N ALA A 72 18.41 7.14 4.90
CA ALA A 72 17.47 7.70 5.84
C ALA A 72 17.16 9.15 5.47
N ARG A 73 15.90 9.45 5.12
CA ARG A 73 15.45 10.83 4.91
C ARG A 73 15.60 11.67 6.19
N ASN A 74 15.29 11.06 7.34
CA ASN A 74 15.32 11.71 8.65
C ASN A 74 16.23 10.90 9.61
N PRO A 75 17.55 11.01 9.51
CA PRO A 75 18.48 10.17 10.27
C PRO A 75 18.36 10.36 11.78
N VAL A 76 18.04 11.57 12.25
CA VAL A 76 17.82 11.84 13.68
C VAL A 76 16.62 11.07 14.20
N LEU A 77 15.49 11.09 13.47
CA LEU A 77 14.30 10.32 13.85
C LEU A 77 14.56 8.82 13.84
N ALA A 78 15.31 8.33 12.85
CA ALA A 78 15.69 6.92 12.77
C ALA A 78 16.50 6.48 14.01
N VAL A 79 17.45 7.29 14.45
CA VAL A 79 18.25 7.01 15.67
C VAL A 79 17.39 7.07 16.92
N MET A 80 16.55 8.11 17.08
CA MET A 80 15.68 8.28 18.25
C MET A 80 14.67 7.13 18.36
N THR A 81 14.06 6.75 17.26
CA THR A 81 13.11 5.63 17.23
C THR A 81 13.79 4.30 17.58
N GLY A 82 15.01 4.08 17.08
CA GLY A 82 15.82 2.91 17.41
C GLY A 82 16.19 2.80 18.90
N SER A 83 16.24 3.91 19.63
CA SER A 83 16.47 3.92 21.08
C SER A 83 15.21 3.73 21.91
N LEU A 84 14.04 4.00 21.33
CA LEU A 84 12.74 3.84 21.98
C LEU A 84 12.09 2.45 21.74
N THR A 85 12.52 1.75 20.71
CA THR A 85 12.11 0.39 20.40
C THR A 85 13.31 -0.53 20.62
N ASP A 86 13.11 -1.72 21.22
CA ASP A 86 14.20 -2.68 21.49
C ASP A 86 15.12 -2.84 20.27
N ALA A 87 16.35 -2.37 20.43
CA ALA A 87 17.24 -1.89 19.38
C ALA A 87 17.89 -2.98 18.49
N GLU A 88 17.44 -4.24 18.57
CA GLU A 88 18.04 -5.32 17.78
C GLU A 88 17.64 -5.30 16.28
N HIS A 89 16.76 -4.40 15.86
CA HIS A 89 16.13 -4.49 14.54
C HIS A 89 16.38 -3.30 13.60
N ARG A 90 17.48 -2.60 13.71
CA ARG A 90 17.75 -1.35 12.97
C ARG A 90 17.64 -1.41 11.44
N TYR A 91 17.69 -2.58 10.80
CA TYR A 91 17.62 -2.74 9.34
C TYR A 91 16.75 -3.91 8.87
N SER A 92 16.00 -4.52 9.77
CA SER A 92 15.23 -5.74 9.49
C SER A 92 13.72 -5.50 9.35
N GLY A 93 13.24 -4.25 9.43
CA GLY A 93 11.81 -3.94 9.45
C GLY A 93 11.03 -4.57 8.31
N ILE A 94 11.38 -4.26 7.07
CA ILE A 94 10.69 -4.80 5.89
C ILE A 94 10.89 -6.31 5.70
N PRO A 95 12.11 -6.89 5.79
CA PRO A 95 12.30 -8.33 5.74
C PRO A 95 11.55 -9.06 6.86
N THR A 96 11.54 -8.50 8.06
CA THR A 96 10.81 -9.07 9.20
C THR A 96 9.31 -9.02 8.98
N MET A 97 8.80 -7.90 8.46
CA MET A 97 7.40 -7.74 8.09
C MET A 97 6.97 -8.78 7.04
N ARG A 98 7.74 -8.95 5.97
CA ARG A 98 7.47 -9.96 4.93
C ARG A 98 7.41 -11.38 5.51
N ARG A 99 8.42 -11.77 6.33
CA ARG A 99 8.46 -13.09 6.97
C ARG A 99 7.31 -13.30 7.93
N ALA A 100 6.95 -12.29 8.69
CA ALA A 100 5.88 -12.35 9.66
C ALA A 100 4.50 -12.53 8.97
N MET A 101 4.24 -11.78 7.91
CA MET A 101 3.00 -11.92 7.13
C MET A 101 2.91 -13.32 6.51
N GLN A 102 4.01 -13.79 5.91
CA GLN A 102 4.09 -15.14 5.35
C GLN A 102 3.85 -16.22 6.41
N GLY A 103 4.48 -16.09 7.59
CA GLY A 103 4.30 -17.03 8.70
C GLY A 103 2.87 -17.05 9.27
N ALA A 104 2.12 -15.97 9.11
CA ALA A 104 0.70 -15.87 9.46
C ALA A 104 -0.24 -16.37 8.34
N GLY A 105 0.29 -16.83 7.20
CA GLY A 105 -0.51 -17.19 6.04
C GLY A 105 -1.18 -16.00 5.35
N LEU A 106 -0.67 -14.79 5.60
CA LEU A 106 -1.16 -13.55 4.99
C LEU A 106 -0.33 -13.17 3.75
N PRO A 107 -0.92 -12.44 2.80
CA PRO A 107 -0.17 -11.91 1.66
C PRO A 107 1.01 -11.05 2.10
N ALA A 108 2.07 -11.06 1.30
CA ALA A 108 3.20 -10.16 1.53
C ALA A 108 2.74 -8.69 1.50
N PRO A 109 3.40 -7.81 2.28
CA PRO A 109 3.12 -6.38 2.22
C PRO A 109 3.35 -5.84 0.81
N VAL A 110 2.47 -4.97 0.34
CA VAL A 110 2.62 -4.28 -0.94
C VAL A 110 3.14 -2.87 -0.67
N PHE A 111 4.16 -2.47 -1.41
CA PHE A 111 4.76 -1.15 -1.34
C PHE A 111 4.53 -0.43 -2.66
N ILE A 112 4.00 0.78 -2.60
CA ILE A 112 3.67 1.59 -3.77
C ILE A 112 4.38 2.93 -3.63
N ASN A 113 5.31 3.21 -4.55
CA ASN A 113 6.00 4.49 -4.61
C ASN A 113 5.33 5.37 -5.67
N ARG A 114 4.74 6.47 -5.22
CA ARG A 114 4.16 7.50 -6.08
C ARG A 114 5.03 8.76 -6.03
N GLN A 115 4.78 9.70 -6.92
CA GLN A 115 5.59 10.92 -7.00
C GLN A 115 5.68 11.71 -5.68
N ASN A 116 4.57 11.80 -4.93
CA ASN A 116 4.47 12.59 -3.70
C ASN A 116 4.05 11.78 -2.48
N GLU A 117 3.99 10.46 -2.60
CA GLU A 117 3.44 9.60 -1.58
C GLU A 117 4.06 8.21 -1.65
N PHE A 118 4.32 7.64 -0.48
CA PHE A 118 4.66 6.23 -0.34
C PHE A 118 3.55 5.50 0.42
N VAL A 119 3.05 4.40 -0.14
CA VAL A 119 1.94 3.65 0.45
C VAL A 119 2.39 2.24 0.81
N VAL A 120 2.02 1.82 2.02
CA VAL A 120 2.18 0.44 2.49
C VAL A 120 0.81 -0.18 2.63
N VAL A 121 0.58 -1.33 2.00
CA VAL A 121 -0.67 -2.10 2.08
C VAL A 121 -0.41 -3.39 2.83
N LEU A 122 -1.18 -3.63 3.89
CA LEU A 122 -1.14 -4.83 4.70
C LEU A 122 -2.51 -5.52 4.63
N TYR A 123 -2.56 -6.71 4.03
CA TYR A 123 -3.79 -7.50 3.97
C TYR A 123 -4.02 -8.26 5.28
N ASN A 124 -5.27 -8.36 5.71
CA ASN A 124 -5.68 -9.06 6.94
C ASN A 124 -6.35 -10.40 6.67
N HIS A 125 -6.50 -10.78 5.41
CA HIS A 125 -7.01 -12.09 4.97
C HIS A 125 -5.94 -12.84 4.19
N PRO A 126 -5.91 -14.18 4.25
CA PRO A 126 -5.12 -14.98 3.34
C PRO A 126 -5.42 -14.57 1.89
N ALA A 127 -4.43 -14.63 1.01
CA ALA A 127 -4.70 -14.52 -0.40
C ALA A 127 -5.73 -15.60 -0.73
N GLU A 128 -6.96 -15.18 -0.97
CA GLU A 128 -7.89 -16.08 -1.64
C GLU A 128 -7.21 -16.46 -2.94
N THR A 129 -7.07 -17.75 -3.18
CA THR A 129 -6.68 -18.30 -4.49
C THR A 129 -7.86 -18.10 -5.43
N GLU A 130 -8.35 -16.90 -5.52
CA GLU A 130 -9.07 -16.45 -6.67
C GLU A 130 -8.00 -16.09 -7.70
N SER A 131 -7.68 -17.05 -8.56
CA SER A 131 -7.55 -16.68 -9.96
C SER A 131 -8.60 -15.62 -10.21
N PRO A 132 -8.25 -14.46 -10.78
CA PRO A 132 -9.26 -13.48 -11.10
C PRO A 132 -10.28 -14.25 -11.93
N VAL A 133 -11.39 -14.61 -11.29
CA VAL A 133 -12.61 -14.90 -12.01
C VAL A 133 -12.95 -13.51 -12.55
N ILE A 134 -12.33 -13.20 -13.70
CA ILE A 134 -12.88 -12.22 -14.60
C ILE A 134 -14.27 -12.81 -14.85
N THR A 135 -15.23 -12.35 -14.03
CA THR A 135 -16.63 -12.66 -14.31
C THR A 135 -16.79 -12.31 -15.77
N SER A 136 -17.26 -13.27 -16.56
CA SER A 136 -17.39 -13.16 -18.04
C SER A 136 -17.96 -11.80 -18.45
N HIS A 137 -18.82 -11.20 -17.64
CA HIS A 137 -19.36 -9.87 -17.81
C HIS A 137 -18.35 -8.71 -17.82
N THR A 138 -17.22 -8.82 -17.08
CA THR A 138 -16.22 -7.74 -17.04
C THR A 138 -15.25 -7.88 -18.22
N ALA A 139 -14.90 -9.11 -18.58
CA ALA A 139 -14.07 -9.38 -19.76
C ALA A 139 -14.79 -8.98 -21.05
N ASP A 140 -16.08 -9.28 -21.15
CA ASP A 140 -16.91 -8.87 -22.30
C ASP A 140 -17.04 -7.35 -22.42
N LYS A 141 -17.25 -6.65 -21.30
CA LYS A 141 -17.30 -5.19 -21.30
C LYS A 141 -15.97 -4.54 -21.65
N THR A 142 -14.87 -5.08 -21.16
CA THR A 142 -13.53 -4.58 -21.49
C THR A 142 -13.18 -4.83 -22.95
N ALA A 143 -13.47 -6.01 -23.48
CA ALA A 143 -13.28 -6.34 -24.88
C ALA A 143 -14.16 -5.46 -25.79
N ALA A 144 -15.42 -5.26 -25.42
CA ALA A 144 -16.34 -4.40 -26.14
C ALA A 144 -15.89 -2.92 -26.13
N LEU A 145 -15.37 -2.42 -24.98
CA LEU A 145 -14.82 -1.08 -24.87
C LEU A 145 -13.56 -0.89 -25.74
N LEU A 146 -12.64 -1.86 -25.70
CA LEU A 146 -11.44 -1.84 -26.55
C LEU A 146 -11.80 -1.88 -28.04
N GLN A 147 -12.81 -2.63 -28.43
CA GLN A 147 -13.29 -2.67 -29.80
C GLN A 147 -13.99 -1.34 -30.18
N PHE A 148 -14.77 -0.77 -29.29
CA PHE A 148 -15.43 0.53 -29.49
C PHE A 148 -14.42 1.68 -29.65
N CYS A 149 -13.31 1.64 -28.91
CA CYS A 149 -12.25 2.64 -28.93
C CYS A 149 -11.19 2.41 -30.03
N ARG A 150 -11.36 1.45 -30.95
CA ARG A 150 -10.45 1.28 -32.10
C ARG A 150 -10.44 2.45 -33.06
N THR A 151 -11.49 3.25 -33.06
CA THR A 151 -11.57 4.55 -33.75
C THR A 151 -11.64 5.67 -32.72
N SER A 152 -11.17 6.86 -33.10
CA SER A 152 -11.22 8.02 -32.22
C SER A 152 -12.66 8.28 -31.75
N ARG A 153 -12.87 8.36 -30.45
CA ARG A 153 -14.18 8.58 -29.81
C ARG A 153 -14.13 9.79 -28.92
N THR A 154 -15.22 10.49 -28.85
CA THR A 154 -15.39 11.62 -27.92
C THR A 154 -15.66 11.12 -26.50
N ARG A 155 -15.35 11.95 -25.50
CA ARG A 155 -15.63 11.65 -24.09
C ARG A 155 -17.13 11.33 -23.87
N LYS A 156 -18.01 12.00 -24.58
CA LYS A 156 -19.46 11.78 -24.51
C LYS A 156 -19.84 10.39 -25.01
N GLU A 157 -19.34 9.98 -26.18
CA GLU A 157 -19.61 8.67 -26.74
C GLU A 157 -19.11 7.52 -25.84
N ILE A 158 -17.96 7.71 -25.17
CA ILE A 158 -17.45 6.73 -24.21
C ILE A 158 -18.34 6.67 -22.97
N ALA A 159 -18.77 7.80 -22.44
CA ALA A 159 -19.66 7.86 -21.28
C ALA A 159 -21.03 7.22 -21.59
N ASP A 160 -21.59 7.49 -22.76
CA ASP A 160 -22.86 6.91 -23.21
C ASP A 160 -22.73 5.38 -23.39
N PHE A 161 -21.61 4.91 -23.96
CA PHE A 161 -21.32 3.47 -24.12
C PHE A 161 -21.20 2.74 -22.76
N LEU A 162 -20.60 3.40 -21.77
CA LEU A 162 -20.44 2.85 -20.42
C LEU A 162 -21.70 3.00 -19.55
N GLY A 163 -22.71 3.71 -20.01
CA GLY A 163 -23.91 4.01 -19.23
C GLY A 163 -23.64 4.95 -18.05
N ILE A 164 -22.56 5.74 -18.10
CA ILE A 164 -22.18 6.69 -17.06
C ILE A 164 -22.81 8.04 -17.41
N GLY A 165 -23.82 8.47 -16.63
CA GLY A 165 -24.42 9.78 -16.80
C GLY A 165 -23.38 10.90 -16.63
N THR A 166 -23.20 11.75 -17.65
CA THR A 166 -22.37 12.95 -17.56
C THR A 166 -23.08 13.99 -16.68
N VAL A 167 -22.66 14.11 -15.42
CA VAL A 167 -23.07 15.22 -14.56
C VAL A 167 -22.25 16.43 -15.00
N TYR A 168 -22.86 17.33 -15.73
CA TYR A 168 -22.31 18.66 -15.97
C TYR A 168 -22.58 19.50 -14.72
N HIS A 169 -21.54 19.85 -13.97
CA HIS A 169 -21.62 21.02 -13.09
C HIS A 169 -21.40 22.26 -13.95
N ALA A 170 -22.43 23.08 -14.02
CA ALA A 170 -22.41 24.43 -14.59
C ALA A 170 -21.64 25.37 -13.67
#